data_efc53b4614d10aa7581c77730b649349
#
_entry.id   efc53b4614d10aa7581c77730b649349
#
_cell.length_a   1.000
_cell.length_b   1.000
_cell.length_c   1.000
_cell.angle_alpha   90.00
_cell.angle_beta   90.00
_cell.angle_gamma   90.00
#
_symmetry.space_group_name_H-M   'P 1'
#
loop_
_entity.id
_entity.type
_entity.pdbx_description
1 polymer ?
#
loop_
_entity_poly.entity_id
_entity_poly.type
_entity_poly.pdbx_seq_one_letter_code
_entity_poly.pdbx_strand_id
1 'polypeptide(L)'
;VAVNGEPHRLKRDVNQHRTRPLWIAAQLGITRTPSCVERVAADIRVGVWAQCGRMTRWTRAEIGALGEQLATDHLTGLGLRILTRNWRCRYGELDVIAVDPITDTVVFVEVKARTGDGFGGLAEAVTEQKARRLRRLAAVWLATQERRWAAVRIDVIGVRIGRRRTPEINHLQGIG
;
A
#
# COMPACT_ATOMS: atom_id res chain seq x y z
N VAL A 1 -0.02 -33.29 -60.37
CA VAL A 1 1.19 -33.16 -59.56
C VAL A 1 0.80 -32.31 -58.36
N ALA A 2 0.65 -32.96 -57.18
CA ALA A 2 0.32 -32.34 -55.91
C ALA A 2 1.58 -31.80 -55.24
N VAL A 3 1.47 -30.61 -54.60
CA VAL A 3 2.46 -30.17 -53.60
C VAL A 3 1.68 -29.69 -52.38
N ASN A 4 1.79 -30.49 -51.31
CA ASN A 4 1.31 -30.19 -50.00
C ASN A 4 2.16 -29.10 -49.35
N GLY A 5 1.56 -28.07 -48.79
CA GLY A 5 2.17 -27.07 -47.95
C GLY A 5 1.36 -26.94 -46.66
N GLU A 6 1.83 -27.58 -45.57
CA GLU A 6 1.26 -27.41 -44.24
C GLU A 6 1.56 -26.02 -43.64
N PRO A 7 0.63 -25.37 -42.94
CA PRO A 7 0.89 -24.14 -42.24
C PRO A 7 1.51 -24.46 -40.82
N HIS A 8 2.73 -24.00 -40.62
CA HIS A 8 3.40 -23.98 -39.31
C HIS A 8 2.57 -23.19 -38.29
N ARG A 9 2.08 -23.92 -37.30
CA ARG A 9 1.44 -23.41 -36.09
C ARG A 9 2.51 -22.84 -35.16
N LEU A 10 2.65 -21.51 -35.14
CA LEU A 10 3.48 -20.81 -34.14
C LEU A 10 2.81 -20.95 -32.78
N LYS A 11 3.37 -21.80 -31.95
CA LYS A 11 3.12 -21.82 -30.50
C LYS A 11 3.67 -20.53 -29.90
N ARG A 12 2.80 -19.70 -29.34
CA ARG A 12 3.19 -18.59 -28.48
C ARG A 12 3.60 -19.19 -27.14
N ASP A 13 4.86 -19.17 -26.84
CA ASP A 13 5.38 -19.40 -25.50
C ASP A 13 5.06 -18.21 -24.61
N VAL A 14 4.03 -18.38 -23.80
CA VAL A 14 3.70 -17.53 -22.65
C VAL A 14 4.42 -18.16 -21.47
N ASN A 15 5.52 -17.64 -21.07
CA ASN A 15 6.02 -17.54 -19.70
C ASN A 15 7.55 -17.50 -19.64
N GLN A 16 8.14 -16.33 -19.65
CA GLN A 16 9.49 -16.14 -19.10
C GLN A 16 9.50 -14.87 -18.24
N HIS A 17 9.02 -15.00 -17.00
CA HIS A 17 9.50 -14.16 -15.92
C HIS A 17 10.98 -14.48 -15.72
N ARG A 18 11.85 -13.79 -16.44
CA ARG A 18 13.28 -13.80 -16.17
C ARG A 18 13.53 -13.06 -14.87
N THR A 19 13.55 -13.80 -13.77
CA THR A 19 14.28 -13.39 -12.56
C THR A 19 15.75 -13.21 -12.97
N ARG A 20 16.21 -11.98 -12.98
CA ARG A 20 17.65 -11.69 -13.22
C ARG A 20 18.46 -12.37 -12.12
N PRO A 21 19.48 -13.17 -12.47
CA PRO A 21 20.28 -13.85 -11.45
C PRO A 21 21.01 -12.83 -10.57
N LEU A 22 20.99 -13.07 -9.27
CA LEU A 22 21.61 -12.23 -8.22
C LEU A 22 23.11 -11.96 -8.42
N TRP A 23 23.82 -12.72 -9.26
CA TRP A 23 25.25 -12.54 -9.50
C TRP A 23 25.62 -11.32 -10.38
N ILE A 24 24.67 -10.77 -11.16
CA ILE A 24 24.92 -9.56 -11.97
C ILE A 24 25.03 -8.31 -11.09
N ALA A 25 24.38 -8.28 -9.92
CA ALA A 25 24.46 -7.15 -8.99
C ALA A 25 25.84 -7.04 -8.31
N ALA A 26 26.54 -8.16 -8.14
CA ALA A 26 27.86 -8.18 -7.50
C ALA A 26 28.99 -7.64 -8.39
N GLN A 27 28.86 -7.73 -9.71
CA GLN A 27 29.89 -7.25 -10.66
C GLN A 27 29.81 -5.75 -10.96
N LEU A 28 28.69 -5.09 -10.62
CA LEU A 28 28.49 -3.66 -10.90
C LEU A 28 28.77 -2.76 -9.67
N GLY A 29 29.30 -3.30 -8.57
CA GLY A 29 29.61 -2.52 -7.37
C GLY A 29 28.37 -1.83 -6.75
N ILE A 30 27.17 -2.33 -7.05
CA ILE A 30 25.92 -1.83 -6.46
C ILE A 30 25.85 -2.40 -5.06
N THR A 31 26.42 -1.67 -4.10
CA THR A 31 26.15 -1.89 -2.69
C THR A 31 24.64 -1.83 -2.50
N ARG A 32 24.10 -2.85 -1.85
CA ARG A 32 22.68 -2.98 -1.51
C ARG A 32 22.23 -1.68 -0.85
N THR A 33 21.60 -0.79 -1.64
CA THR A 33 20.96 0.38 -1.04
C THR A 33 19.85 -0.13 -0.15
N PRO A 34 19.75 0.32 1.12
CA PRO A 34 18.68 -0.09 2.00
C PRO A 34 17.35 0.15 1.30
N SER A 35 16.41 -0.78 1.42
CA SER A 35 15.07 -0.66 0.85
C SER A 35 14.45 0.66 1.34
N CYS A 36 13.51 1.21 0.60
CA CYS A 36 12.80 2.43 1.01
C CYS A 36 12.21 2.28 2.42
N VAL A 37 11.78 1.06 2.76
CA VAL A 37 11.29 0.69 4.11
C VAL A 37 12.39 0.79 5.17
N GLU A 38 13.63 0.36 4.85
CA GLU A 38 14.77 0.46 5.78
C GLU A 38 15.23 1.91 5.96
N ARG A 39 15.16 2.75 4.92
CA ARG A 39 15.45 4.20 5.02
C ARG A 39 14.39 4.93 5.83
N VAL A 40 13.11 4.69 5.58
CA VAL A 40 12.00 5.28 6.35
C VAL A 40 12.08 4.83 7.81
N ALA A 41 12.39 3.56 8.07
CA ALA A 41 12.58 3.06 9.43
C ALA A 41 13.82 3.69 10.13
N ALA A 42 14.87 4.02 9.38
CA ALA A 42 16.06 4.70 9.91
C ALA A 42 15.77 6.18 10.21
N ASP A 43 15.08 6.89 9.33
CA ASP A 43 14.71 8.30 9.51
C ASP A 43 13.68 8.47 10.65
N ILE A 44 12.74 7.53 10.80
CA ILE A 44 11.81 7.50 11.93
C ILE A 44 12.57 7.23 13.24
N ARG A 45 13.60 6.38 13.23
CA ARG A 45 14.44 6.15 14.42
C ARG A 45 15.18 7.40 14.88
N VAL A 46 15.66 8.23 13.96
CA VAL A 46 16.47 9.41 14.30
C VAL A 46 15.61 10.63 14.61
N GLY A 47 14.50 10.85 13.89
CA GLY A 47 13.69 12.06 14.05
C GLY A 47 12.63 11.98 15.13
N VAL A 48 11.89 10.88 15.21
CA VAL A 48 10.75 10.73 16.15
C VAL A 48 11.20 10.27 17.54
N TRP A 49 12.27 9.47 17.63
CA TRP A 49 12.77 8.96 18.91
C TRP A 49 13.68 9.93 19.65
N ALA A 50 14.35 10.85 18.95
CA ALA A 50 15.23 11.85 19.59
C ALA A 50 14.45 12.93 20.37
N GLN A 51 13.18 13.16 20.05
CA GLN A 51 12.31 14.09 20.80
C GLN A 51 11.54 13.43 21.93
N CYS A 52 11.59 12.10 22.06
CA CYS A 52 10.80 11.34 23.04
C CYS A 52 11.53 11.12 24.37
N GLY A 53 12.25 12.13 24.87
CA GLY A 53 12.89 12.13 26.19
C GLY A 53 11.93 12.23 27.38
N ARG A 54 10.62 12.34 27.16
CA ARG A 54 9.57 12.25 28.17
C ARG A 54 8.45 11.37 27.63
N MET A 55 8.13 10.30 28.33
CA MET A 55 7.01 9.37 28.03
C MET A 55 5.65 10.11 28.11
N THR A 56 5.32 10.89 27.09
CA THR A 56 3.99 11.38 26.89
C THR A 56 3.13 10.25 26.31
N ARG A 57 1.99 9.97 26.92
CA ARG A 57 1.00 9.04 26.35
C ARG A 57 0.53 9.65 25.03
N TRP A 58 0.80 8.99 23.95
CA TRP A 58 0.29 9.36 22.63
C TRP A 58 -1.23 9.43 22.67
N THR A 59 -1.79 10.49 22.16
CA THR A 59 -3.23 10.63 21.96
C THR A 59 -3.69 9.76 20.79
N ARG A 60 -4.98 9.46 20.75
CA ARG A 60 -5.56 8.72 19.61
C ARG A 60 -5.32 9.44 18.28
N ALA A 61 -5.39 10.77 18.28
CA ALA A 61 -5.15 11.59 17.10
C ALA A 61 -3.70 11.48 16.59
N GLU A 62 -2.72 11.52 17.50
CA GLU A 62 -1.29 11.36 17.16
C GLU A 62 -1.00 9.96 16.61
N ILE A 63 -1.60 8.92 17.21
CA ILE A 63 -1.48 7.54 16.74
C ILE A 63 -2.10 7.41 15.34
N GLY A 64 -3.27 8.01 15.11
CA GLY A 64 -3.93 8.03 13.81
C GLY A 64 -3.06 8.69 12.74
N ALA A 65 -2.60 9.91 13.01
CA ALA A 65 -1.77 10.69 12.08
C ALA A 65 -0.45 9.96 11.73
N LEU A 66 0.22 9.36 12.72
CA LEU A 66 1.42 8.56 12.47
C LEU A 66 1.11 7.31 11.65
N GLY A 67 0.00 6.63 11.95
CA GLY A 67 -0.43 5.47 11.18
C GLY A 67 -0.70 5.78 9.72
N GLU A 68 -1.38 6.89 9.43
CA GLU A 68 -1.62 7.37 8.06
C GLU A 68 -0.33 7.74 7.34
N GLN A 69 0.64 8.35 8.04
CA GLN A 69 1.94 8.64 7.45
C GLN A 69 2.68 7.35 7.08
N LEU A 70 2.75 6.39 8.01
CA LEU A 70 3.40 5.09 7.78
C LEU A 70 2.73 4.30 6.65
N ALA A 71 1.40 4.34 6.57
CA ALA A 71 0.65 3.72 5.48
C ALA A 71 0.96 4.39 4.12
N THR A 72 1.05 5.72 4.10
CA THR A 72 1.42 6.50 2.90
C THR A 72 2.82 6.15 2.42
N ASP A 73 3.79 6.07 3.34
CA ASP A 73 5.18 5.73 3.04
C ASP A 73 5.29 4.28 2.52
N HIS A 74 4.52 3.37 3.12
CA HIS A 74 4.42 1.99 2.66
C HIS A 74 3.88 1.88 1.22
N LEU A 75 2.77 2.56 0.91
CA LEU A 75 2.19 2.58 -0.43
C LEU A 75 3.15 3.17 -1.46
N THR A 76 3.82 4.26 -1.10
CA THR A 76 4.85 4.89 -1.96
C THR A 76 6.03 3.94 -2.19
N GLY A 77 6.45 3.22 -1.16
CA GLY A 77 7.49 2.19 -1.24
C GLY A 77 7.11 1.00 -2.15
N LEU A 78 5.82 0.73 -2.30
CA LEU A 78 5.28 -0.25 -3.25
C LEU A 78 5.14 0.31 -4.68
N GLY A 79 5.47 1.58 -4.92
CA GLY A 79 5.37 2.22 -6.22
C GLY A 79 4.03 2.88 -6.51
N LEU A 80 3.11 2.91 -5.56
CA LEU A 80 1.86 3.63 -5.73
C LEU A 80 2.08 5.15 -5.59
N ARG A 81 1.39 5.93 -6.42
CA ARG A 81 1.39 7.38 -6.33
C ARG A 81 0.17 7.85 -5.53
N ILE A 82 0.41 8.62 -4.48
CA ILE A 82 -0.66 9.19 -3.65
C ILE A 82 -1.35 10.32 -4.43
N LEU A 83 -2.67 10.25 -4.52
CA LEU A 83 -3.51 11.28 -5.16
C LEU A 83 -4.04 12.26 -4.11
N THR A 84 -4.54 11.74 -2.99
CA THR A 84 -5.11 12.57 -1.92
C THR A 84 -5.04 11.85 -0.58
N ARG A 85 -5.04 12.63 0.49
CA ARG A 85 -5.11 12.11 1.87
C ARG A 85 -6.25 12.82 2.60
N ASN A 86 -6.88 12.10 3.55
CA ASN A 86 -7.93 12.65 4.41
C ASN A 86 -9.07 13.33 3.62
N TRP A 87 -9.48 12.71 2.49
CA TRP A 87 -10.60 13.23 1.73
C TRP A 87 -11.90 13.05 2.51
N ARG A 88 -12.72 14.12 2.53
CA ARG A 88 -13.95 14.18 3.31
C ARG A 88 -15.14 14.59 2.47
N CYS A 89 -16.29 13.98 2.79
CA CYS A 89 -17.58 14.38 2.27
C CYS A 89 -18.66 14.21 3.35
N ARG A 90 -19.89 14.57 3.02
CA ARG A 90 -21.04 14.43 3.96
C ARG A 90 -21.31 12.99 4.42
N TYR A 91 -20.76 11.98 3.76
CA TYR A 91 -20.98 10.56 4.08
C TYR A 91 -19.83 9.94 4.87
N GLY A 92 -18.72 10.67 5.07
CA GLY A 92 -17.55 10.20 5.79
C GLY A 92 -16.23 10.63 5.14
N GLU A 93 -15.18 9.88 5.45
CA GLU A 93 -13.81 10.15 5.02
C GLU A 93 -13.14 8.92 4.43
N LEU A 94 -12.12 9.16 3.58
CA LEU A 94 -11.17 8.19 3.06
C LEU A 94 -9.77 8.64 3.48
N ASP A 95 -9.01 7.75 4.12
CA ASP A 95 -7.72 8.11 4.72
C ASP A 95 -6.66 8.36 3.64
N VAL A 96 -6.55 7.46 2.65
CA VAL A 96 -5.61 7.61 1.53
C VAL A 96 -6.26 7.16 0.23
N ILE A 97 -6.04 7.94 -0.84
CA ILE A 97 -6.38 7.57 -2.21
C ILE A 97 -5.09 7.58 -3.02
N ALA A 98 -4.78 6.47 -3.64
CA ALA A 98 -3.57 6.28 -4.43
C ALA A 98 -3.87 5.70 -5.81
N VAL A 99 -2.90 5.67 -6.69
CA VAL A 99 -2.98 4.99 -7.99
C VAL A 99 -1.74 4.13 -8.20
N ASP A 100 -1.96 2.93 -8.65
CA ASP A 100 -0.91 2.09 -9.23
C ASP A 100 -0.71 2.55 -10.69
N PRO A 101 0.43 3.16 -11.02
CA PRO A 101 0.66 3.71 -12.35
C PRO A 101 0.91 2.61 -13.40
N ILE A 102 1.23 1.38 -12.98
CA ILE A 102 1.52 0.25 -13.90
C ILE A 102 0.20 -0.36 -14.39
N THR A 103 -0.75 -0.57 -13.48
CA THR A 103 -2.03 -1.21 -13.78
C THR A 103 -3.16 -0.21 -14.03
N ASP A 104 -2.90 1.09 -13.89
CA ASP A 104 -3.89 2.17 -13.90
C ASP A 104 -5.07 1.89 -12.95
N THR A 105 -4.77 1.33 -11.77
CA THR A 105 -5.74 1.00 -10.74
C THR A 105 -5.79 2.10 -9.69
N VAL A 106 -6.96 2.71 -9.46
CA VAL A 106 -7.15 3.59 -8.31
C VAL A 106 -7.42 2.75 -7.06
N VAL A 107 -6.72 3.08 -5.97
CA VAL A 107 -6.73 2.34 -4.71
C VAL A 107 -7.22 3.24 -3.58
N PHE A 108 -8.32 2.85 -2.95
CA PHE A 108 -8.88 3.51 -1.77
C PHE A 108 -8.44 2.75 -0.52
N VAL A 109 -7.79 3.44 0.40
CA VAL A 109 -7.15 2.81 1.56
C VAL A 109 -7.74 3.34 2.85
N GLU A 110 -8.22 2.44 3.69
CA GLU A 110 -8.58 2.69 5.10
C GLU A 110 -7.39 2.33 5.98
N VAL A 111 -7.00 3.21 6.90
CA VAL A 111 -5.86 3.00 7.81
C VAL A 111 -6.36 2.73 9.23
N LYS A 112 -5.83 1.69 9.86
CA LYS A 112 -6.12 1.34 11.26
C LYS A 112 -4.84 1.32 12.07
N ALA A 113 -4.54 2.43 12.74
CA ALA A 113 -3.41 2.53 13.65
C ALA A 113 -3.81 2.12 15.07
N ARG A 114 -2.95 1.34 15.72
CA ARG A 114 -3.13 0.90 17.11
C ARG A 114 -1.79 0.85 17.84
N THR A 115 -1.85 1.05 19.17
CA THR A 115 -0.72 0.80 20.06
C THR A 115 -0.99 -0.46 20.88
N GLY A 116 0.08 -1.18 21.26
CA GLY A 116 0.01 -2.35 22.13
C GLY A 116 0.14 -3.68 21.39
N ASP A 117 0.17 -4.77 22.16
CA ASP A 117 0.46 -6.13 21.69
C ASP A 117 -0.82 -6.95 21.34
N GLY A 118 -2.02 -6.37 21.56
CA GLY A 118 -3.30 -7.02 21.28
C GLY A 118 -3.66 -6.90 19.79
N PHE A 119 -3.45 -7.93 19.01
CA PHE A 119 -3.98 -8.07 17.66
C PHE A 119 -5.27 -8.91 17.71
N GLY A 120 -6.42 -8.24 17.69
CA GLY A 120 -7.54 -8.82 16.96
C GLY A 120 -7.19 -8.68 15.47
N GLY A 121 -7.36 -9.73 14.68
CA GLY A 121 -6.93 -9.77 13.29
C GLY A 121 -7.41 -8.57 12.49
N LEU A 122 -6.56 -8.01 11.63
CA LEU A 122 -6.97 -6.90 10.74
C LEU A 122 -8.13 -7.33 9.84
N ALA A 123 -8.14 -8.60 9.42
CA ALA A 123 -9.22 -9.19 8.65
C ALA A 123 -10.57 -9.17 9.41
N GLU A 124 -10.57 -9.45 10.72
CA GLU A 124 -11.77 -9.38 11.57
C GLU A 124 -12.27 -7.93 11.76
N ALA A 125 -11.38 -6.94 11.63
CA ALA A 125 -11.75 -5.53 11.71
C ALA A 125 -12.46 -5.02 10.45
N VAL A 126 -12.42 -5.78 9.33
CA VAL A 126 -13.06 -5.47 8.06
C VAL A 126 -14.42 -6.17 8.00
N THR A 127 -15.44 -5.54 8.56
CA THR A 127 -16.81 -6.03 8.43
C THR A 127 -17.40 -5.68 7.07
N GLU A 128 -18.36 -6.48 6.59
CA GLU A 128 -19.11 -6.21 5.36
C GLU A 128 -19.72 -4.79 5.35
N GLN A 129 -20.20 -4.33 6.50
CA GLN A 129 -20.74 -2.98 6.64
C GLN A 129 -19.68 -1.91 6.37
N LYS A 130 -18.45 -2.09 6.84
CA LYS A 130 -17.34 -1.17 6.56
C LYS A 130 -16.94 -1.21 5.09
N ALA A 131 -16.87 -2.40 4.50
CA ALA A 131 -16.56 -2.55 3.07
C ALA A 131 -17.61 -1.83 2.20
N ARG A 132 -18.89 -1.97 2.51
CA ARG A 132 -19.98 -1.23 1.82
C ARG A 132 -19.86 0.27 1.98
N ARG A 133 -19.50 0.75 3.18
CA ARG A 133 -19.26 2.19 3.40
C ARG A 133 -18.11 2.69 2.54
N LEU A 134 -16.97 1.97 2.49
CA LEU A 134 -15.82 2.34 1.69
C LEU A 134 -16.14 2.36 0.19
N ARG A 135 -16.87 1.35 -0.32
CA ARG A 135 -17.34 1.32 -1.72
C ARG A 135 -18.20 2.55 -2.04
N ARG A 136 -19.11 2.94 -1.14
CA ARG A 136 -19.94 4.13 -1.32
C ARG A 136 -19.10 5.41 -1.37
N LEU A 137 -18.14 5.57 -0.48
CA LEU A 137 -17.24 6.72 -0.45
C LEU A 137 -16.37 6.78 -1.71
N ALA A 138 -15.82 5.64 -2.15
CA ALA A 138 -15.09 5.52 -3.39
C ALA A 138 -15.93 5.95 -4.60
N ALA A 139 -17.17 5.48 -4.69
CA ALA A 139 -18.08 5.87 -5.76
C ALA A 139 -18.38 7.38 -5.77
N VAL A 140 -18.56 8.00 -4.59
CA VAL A 140 -18.76 9.45 -4.47
C VAL A 140 -17.51 10.21 -4.95
N TRP A 141 -16.32 9.77 -4.56
CA TRP A 141 -15.08 10.40 -5.01
C TRP A 141 -14.88 10.23 -6.52
N LEU A 142 -15.08 9.02 -7.06
CA LEU A 142 -14.96 8.75 -8.50
C LEU A 142 -15.90 9.61 -9.35
N ALA A 143 -17.11 9.87 -8.86
CA ALA A 143 -18.08 10.72 -9.55
C ALA A 143 -17.63 12.20 -9.67
N THR A 144 -16.67 12.64 -8.86
CA THR A 144 -16.11 14.01 -8.92
C THR A 144 -14.89 14.11 -9.83
N GLN A 145 -14.43 12.99 -10.40
CA GLN A 145 -13.21 12.95 -11.22
C GLN A 145 -13.56 12.94 -12.72
N GLU A 146 -12.84 13.73 -13.48
CA GLU A 146 -12.92 13.69 -14.96
C GLU A 146 -12.19 12.46 -15.52
N ARG A 147 -11.09 12.07 -14.87
CA ARG A 147 -10.28 10.91 -15.26
C ARG A 147 -11.02 9.60 -14.94
N ARG A 148 -10.88 8.63 -15.85
CA ARG A 148 -11.24 7.23 -15.63
C ARG A 148 -10.00 6.40 -15.36
N TRP A 149 -10.15 5.35 -14.58
CA TRP A 149 -9.10 4.35 -14.28
C TRP A 149 -9.51 3.00 -14.85
N ALA A 150 -8.53 2.16 -15.18
CA ALA A 150 -8.77 0.82 -15.69
C ALA A 150 -9.43 -0.10 -14.63
N ALA A 151 -9.08 0.09 -13.37
CA ALA A 151 -9.64 -0.67 -12.26
C ALA A 151 -9.76 0.15 -10.98
N VAL A 152 -10.56 -0.36 -10.04
CA VAL A 152 -10.76 0.19 -8.69
C VAL A 152 -10.46 -0.91 -7.68
N ARG A 153 -9.69 -0.58 -6.64
CA ARG A 153 -9.39 -1.49 -5.53
C ARG A 153 -9.62 -0.79 -4.19
N ILE A 154 -10.07 -1.55 -3.21
CA ILE A 154 -10.22 -1.08 -1.84
C ILE A 154 -9.29 -1.91 -0.96
N ASP A 155 -8.44 -1.25 -0.20
CA ASP A 155 -7.44 -1.87 0.66
C ASP A 155 -7.63 -1.41 2.12
N VAL A 156 -7.13 -2.22 3.05
CA VAL A 156 -7.01 -1.84 4.46
C VAL A 156 -5.58 -2.03 4.93
N ILE A 157 -5.03 -0.99 5.55
CA ILE A 157 -3.70 -1.04 6.14
C ILE A 157 -3.81 -0.94 7.67
N GLY A 158 -3.38 -2.00 8.35
CA GLY A 158 -3.18 -2.01 9.79
C GLY A 158 -1.76 -1.57 10.15
N VAL A 159 -1.64 -0.59 11.02
CA VAL A 159 -0.35 -0.12 11.54
C VAL A 159 -0.29 -0.35 13.03
N ARG A 160 0.63 -1.20 13.48
CA ARG A 160 0.89 -1.41 14.90
C ARG A 160 2.11 -0.62 15.33
N ILE A 161 1.90 0.31 16.25
CA ILE A 161 2.95 1.17 16.80
C ILE A 161 3.32 0.65 18.18
N GLY A 162 4.48 0.00 18.28
CA GLY A 162 5.03 -0.52 19.55
C GLY A 162 5.92 0.52 20.21
N ARG A 163 5.99 0.51 21.57
CA ARG A 163 6.86 1.43 22.34
C ARG A 163 8.36 1.25 22.09
N ARG A 164 8.79 0.06 21.68
CA ARG A 164 10.22 -0.31 21.53
C ARG A 164 10.53 -1.11 20.28
N ARG A 165 9.59 -1.19 19.32
CA ARG A 165 9.72 -1.99 18.10
C ARG A 165 9.47 -1.12 16.88
N THR A 166 10.08 -1.50 15.78
CA THR A 166 9.72 -0.98 14.47
C THR A 166 8.22 -1.17 14.25
N PRO A 167 7.49 -0.15 13.74
CA PRO A 167 6.08 -0.30 13.41
C PRO A 167 5.85 -1.49 12.48
N GLU A 168 4.82 -2.27 12.77
CA GLU A 168 4.42 -3.40 11.91
C GLU A 168 3.27 -2.95 11.03
N ILE A 169 3.40 -3.21 9.73
CA ILE A 169 2.39 -2.88 8.73
C ILE A 169 1.83 -4.19 8.18
N ASN A 170 0.51 -4.32 8.24
CA ASN A 170 -0.25 -5.39 7.61
C ASN A 170 -1.17 -4.78 6.55
N HIS A 171 -1.03 -5.20 5.29
CA HIS A 171 -1.75 -4.65 4.15
C HIS A 171 -2.66 -5.73 3.54
N LEU A 172 -3.97 -5.54 3.65
CA LEU A 172 -5.00 -6.34 3.02
C LEU A 172 -5.44 -5.64 1.74
N GLN A 173 -5.21 -6.27 0.61
CA GLN A 173 -5.57 -5.74 -0.70
C GLN A 173 -6.87 -6.35 -1.20
N GLY A 174 -7.68 -5.54 -1.90
CA GLY A 174 -8.86 -6.04 -2.60
C GLY A 174 -9.96 -6.55 -1.67
N ILE A 175 -10.27 -5.82 -0.61
CA ILE A 175 -11.39 -6.15 0.27
C ILE A 175 -12.73 -5.80 -0.39
N GLY A 176 -13.53 -6.80 -0.73
CA GLY A 176 -14.92 -6.63 -1.21
C GLY A 176 -15.13 -6.80 -2.67
#